data_d3662173f89635c68ebfee8c33d4c530
#
_entry.id   d3662173f89635c68ebfee8c33d4c530
#
_cell.length_a   1.000
_cell.length_b   1.000
_cell.length_c   1.000
_cell.angle_alpha   90.00
_cell.angle_beta   90.00
_cell.angle_gamma   90.00
#
_symmetry.space_group_name_H-M   'P 1'
#
loop_
_entity.id
_entity.type
_entity.pdbx_description
1 polymer ?
#
loop_
_entity_poly.entity_id
_entity_poly.type
_entity_poly.pdbx_seq_one_letter_code
_entity_poly.pdbx_strand_id
1 'polypeptide(L)'
;MAIILYGNRLSPFVEKVHRGLMLKQIPFQQHEPHGPFDLRRNNPTTGKMPALDLDGQRLFDSTLILRALDEFKPEPPLLSPDPPIAAQQRLLEDWADESLYWYGMVLRWNIPANTTRTIKLICKDLPPVVRPLIKLMAPRFVASQTRAQGLGRLPLNVLLQELDRHLANLVQLLGDGPFFFSTSQPSIADLAVFGQLGFLYSPVTPEGTAAVEKYSELLEFCQRLDAMTD
;
A
#
# COMPACT_ATOMS: atom_id res chain seq x y z
N MET A 1 -14.00 -5.67 -22.51
CA MET A 1 -13.69 -6.84 -21.66
C MET A 1 -13.88 -6.47 -20.20
N ALA A 2 -14.02 -7.44 -19.29
CA ALA A 2 -14.12 -7.11 -17.85
C ALA A 2 -12.77 -6.60 -17.34
N ILE A 3 -12.79 -5.55 -16.52
CA ILE A 3 -11.59 -5.07 -15.81
C ILE A 3 -11.46 -5.90 -14.53
N ILE A 4 -10.29 -6.52 -14.30
CA ILE A 4 -10.07 -7.43 -13.17
C ILE A 4 -8.81 -7.00 -12.42
N LEU A 5 -8.98 -6.63 -11.15
CA LEU A 5 -7.88 -6.36 -10.22
C LEU A 5 -7.49 -7.65 -9.50
N TYR A 6 -6.23 -8.05 -9.64
CA TYR A 6 -5.66 -9.20 -8.95
C TYR A 6 -4.88 -8.75 -7.72
N GLY A 7 -5.24 -9.27 -6.57
CA GLY A 7 -4.56 -9.01 -5.32
C GLY A 7 -5.50 -8.91 -4.13
N ASN A 8 -4.93 -9.06 -2.93
CA ASN A 8 -5.65 -8.91 -1.66
C ASN A 8 -5.42 -7.49 -1.12
N ARG A 9 -6.46 -6.82 -0.64
CA ARG A 9 -6.41 -5.46 -0.07
C ARG A 9 -5.57 -5.34 1.22
N LEU A 10 -5.08 -6.43 1.77
CA LEU A 10 -4.04 -6.40 2.81
C LEU A 10 -2.69 -5.87 2.30
N SER A 11 -2.49 -5.83 0.98
CA SER A 11 -1.35 -5.19 0.33
C SER A 11 -1.64 -3.71 0.12
N PRO A 12 -0.78 -2.79 0.59
CA PRO A 12 -0.96 -1.35 0.39
C PRO A 12 -0.97 -0.96 -1.10
N PHE A 13 -0.23 -1.70 -1.92
CA PHE A 13 -0.18 -1.48 -3.38
C PHE A 13 -1.47 -1.91 -4.09
N VAL A 14 -2.13 -2.97 -3.61
CA VAL A 14 -3.45 -3.39 -4.12
C VAL A 14 -4.51 -2.39 -3.68
N GLU A 15 -4.46 -1.96 -2.41
CA GLU A 15 -5.35 -0.93 -1.88
C GLU A 15 -5.24 0.38 -2.67
N LYS A 16 -4.02 0.84 -2.96
CA LYS A 16 -3.73 2.00 -3.80
C LYS A 16 -4.45 1.93 -5.16
N VAL A 17 -4.35 0.80 -5.87
CA VAL A 17 -5.01 0.60 -7.17
C VAL A 17 -6.53 0.47 -7.02
N HIS A 18 -7.00 -0.26 -6.00
CA HIS A 18 -8.41 -0.39 -5.70
C HIS A 18 -9.06 1.00 -5.53
N ARG A 19 -8.47 1.85 -4.69
CA ARG A 19 -8.95 3.22 -4.47
C ARG A 19 -8.88 4.09 -5.74
N GLY A 20 -7.86 3.91 -6.55
CA GLY A 20 -7.77 4.60 -7.85
C GLY A 20 -8.90 4.23 -8.81
N LEU A 21 -9.27 2.94 -8.87
CA LEU A 21 -10.41 2.47 -9.65
C LEU A 21 -11.74 3.03 -9.13
N MET A 22 -11.93 3.04 -7.79
CA MET A 22 -13.14 3.60 -7.16
C MET A 22 -13.24 5.10 -7.41
N LEU A 23 -12.15 5.86 -7.18
CA LEU A 23 -12.11 7.31 -7.41
C LEU A 23 -12.45 7.66 -8.85
N LYS A 24 -11.96 6.88 -9.80
CA LYS A 24 -12.27 7.04 -11.23
C LYS A 24 -13.63 6.47 -11.62
N GLN A 25 -14.38 5.87 -10.70
CA GLN A 25 -15.67 5.21 -10.98
C GLN A 25 -15.55 4.24 -12.16
N ILE A 26 -14.51 3.41 -12.15
CA ILE A 26 -14.29 2.35 -13.14
C ILE A 26 -14.81 1.04 -12.55
N PRO A 27 -15.85 0.41 -13.12
CA PRO A 27 -16.35 -0.88 -12.63
C PRO A 27 -15.30 -1.97 -12.86
N PHE A 28 -15.02 -2.77 -11.82
CA PHE A 28 -14.05 -3.86 -11.89
C PHE A 28 -14.49 -5.05 -11.02
N GLN A 29 -13.86 -6.19 -11.27
CA GLN A 29 -13.96 -7.37 -10.43
C GLN A 29 -12.64 -7.52 -9.67
N GLN A 30 -12.70 -7.96 -8.42
CA GLN A 30 -11.50 -8.28 -7.65
C GLN A 30 -11.31 -9.78 -7.57
N HIS A 31 -10.08 -10.23 -7.88
CA HIS A 31 -9.66 -11.62 -7.75
C HIS A 31 -8.53 -11.72 -6.71
N GLU A 32 -8.79 -12.45 -5.63
CA GLU A 32 -7.80 -12.68 -4.59
C GLU A 32 -7.01 -13.97 -4.86
N PRO A 33 -5.68 -13.89 -5.05
CA PRO A 33 -4.88 -15.08 -5.30
C PRO A 33 -4.80 -16.02 -4.08
N HIS A 34 -4.93 -17.31 -4.32
CA HIS A 34 -4.92 -18.36 -3.30
C HIS A 34 -3.54 -18.98 -3.05
N GLY A 35 -2.48 -18.18 -3.10
CA GLY A 35 -1.12 -18.61 -2.75
C GLY A 35 -0.07 -18.32 -3.82
N PRO A 36 1.19 -18.75 -3.60
CA PRO A 36 2.34 -18.34 -4.44
C PRO A 36 2.24 -18.74 -5.91
N PHE A 37 1.61 -19.89 -6.20
CA PHE A 37 1.42 -20.36 -7.58
C PHE A 37 0.43 -19.47 -8.33
N ASP A 38 -0.64 -19.07 -7.66
CA ASP A 38 -1.65 -18.19 -8.24
C ASP A 38 -1.11 -16.77 -8.42
N LEU A 39 -0.31 -16.28 -7.46
CA LEU A 39 0.43 -15.03 -7.60
C LEU A 39 1.29 -15.04 -8.87
N ARG A 40 2.11 -16.07 -9.08
CA ARG A 40 2.96 -16.18 -10.28
C ARG A 40 2.18 -16.37 -11.56
N ARG A 41 1.04 -17.03 -11.51
CA ARG A 41 0.14 -17.16 -12.66
C ARG A 41 -0.42 -15.81 -13.09
N ASN A 42 -0.80 -14.98 -12.14
CA ASN A 42 -1.39 -13.66 -12.39
C ASN A 42 -0.34 -12.59 -12.70
N ASN A 43 0.87 -12.70 -12.14
CA ASN A 43 2.03 -11.88 -12.49
C ASN A 43 3.27 -12.76 -12.69
N PRO A 44 3.50 -13.26 -13.91
CA PRO A 44 4.64 -14.14 -14.20
C PRO A 44 5.98 -13.42 -14.12
N THR A 45 6.01 -12.11 -14.29
CA THR A 45 7.24 -11.30 -14.30
C THR A 45 7.86 -11.20 -12.91
N THR A 46 7.07 -10.79 -11.90
CA THR A 46 7.59 -10.53 -10.56
C THR A 46 7.00 -11.45 -9.49
N GLY A 47 5.85 -12.06 -9.74
CA GLY A 47 5.06 -12.80 -8.75
C GLY A 47 4.49 -11.94 -7.64
N LYS A 48 4.44 -10.59 -7.85
CA LYS A 48 3.90 -9.63 -6.89
C LYS A 48 2.53 -9.11 -7.34
N MET A 49 1.77 -8.54 -6.42
CA MET A 49 0.50 -7.86 -6.67
C MET A 49 0.63 -6.36 -6.34
N PRO A 50 -0.15 -5.51 -7.01
CA PRO A 50 -1.29 -5.80 -7.90
C PRO A 50 -0.91 -6.26 -9.31
N ALA A 51 -1.89 -6.86 -10.00
CA ALA A 51 -1.97 -6.90 -11.45
C ALA A 51 -3.38 -6.47 -11.86
N LEU A 52 -3.53 -5.88 -13.06
CA LEU A 52 -4.81 -5.41 -13.57
C LEU A 52 -5.00 -5.86 -15.02
N ASP A 53 -6.13 -6.48 -15.33
CA ASP A 53 -6.58 -6.64 -16.71
C ASP A 53 -7.35 -5.38 -17.11
N LEU A 54 -6.83 -4.64 -18.07
CA LEU A 54 -7.40 -3.42 -18.61
C LEU A 54 -7.36 -3.48 -20.14
N ASP A 55 -8.51 -3.37 -20.79
CA ASP A 55 -8.66 -3.36 -22.25
C ASP A 55 -7.90 -4.51 -22.97
N GLY A 56 -7.95 -5.71 -22.37
CA GLY A 56 -7.32 -6.91 -22.95
C GLY A 56 -5.81 -7.04 -22.69
N GLN A 57 -5.22 -6.10 -21.97
CA GLN A 57 -3.82 -6.14 -21.54
C GLN A 57 -3.73 -6.39 -20.05
N ARG A 58 -2.73 -7.18 -19.63
CA ARG A 58 -2.41 -7.37 -18.21
C ARG A 58 -1.26 -6.47 -17.81
N LEU A 59 -1.55 -5.55 -16.91
CA LEU A 59 -0.62 -4.57 -16.39
C LEU A 59 -0.12 -5.02 -15.01
N PHE A 60 1.10 -4.65 -14.68
CA PHE A 60 1.77 -4.94 -13.41
C PHE A 60 2.34 -3.65 -12.85
N ASP A 61 2.59 -3.63 -11.53
CA ASP A 61 3.04 -2.48 -10.78
C ASP A 61 1.96 -1.41 -10.56
N SER A 62 1.79 -1.00 -9.28
CA SER A 62 0.70 -0.09 -8.90
C SER A 62 0.80 1.28 -9.54
N THR A 63 2.02 1.83 -9.67
CA THR A 63 2.28 3.13 -10.29
C THR A 63 1.97 3.10 -11.79
N LEU A 64 2.44 2.05 -12.49
CA LEU A 64 2.18 1.88 -13.93
C LEU A 64 0.69 1.64 -14.20
N ILE A 65 0.02 0.88 -13.32
CA ILE A 65 -1.42 0.65 -13.41
C ILE A 65 -2.18 1.98 -13.26
N LEU A 66 -1.87 2.80 -12.26
CA LEU A 66 -2.56 4.08 -12.06
C LEU A 66 -2.33 5.05 -13.24
N ARG A 67 -1.14 5.07 -13.83
CA ARG A 67 -0.88 5.84 -15.06
C ARG A 67 -1.75 5.37 -16.21
N ALA A 68 -1.85 4.05 -16.42
CA ALA A 68 -2.71 3.49 -17.47
C ALA A 68 -4.20 3.77 -17.22
N LEU A 69 -4.64 3.80 -15.95
CA LEU A 69 -6.01 4.21 -15.60
C LEU A 69 -6.26 5.69 -15.90
N ASP A 70 -5.26 6.55 -15.71
CA ASP A 70 -5.36 7.97 -16.03
C ASP A 70 -5.46 8.20 -17.56
N GLU A 71 -4.73 7.41 -18.35
CA GLU A 71 -4.82 7.40 -19.81
C GLU A 71 -6.16 6.83 -20.30
N PHE A 72 -6.64 5.74 -19.69
CA PHE A 72 -7.90 5.06 -20.02
C PHE A 72 -9.13 5.91 -19.72
N LYS A 73 -9.14 6.60 -18.58
CA LYS A 73 -10.20 7.51 -18.13
C LYS A 73 -9.56 8.75 -17.50
N PRO A 74 -9.31 9.81 -18.28
CA PRO A 74 -8.59 11.00 -17.79
C PRO A 74 -9.23 11.68 -16.59
N GLU A 75 -10.56 11.66 -16.48
CA GLU A 75 -11.29 12.36 -15.41
C GLU A 75 -11.84 11.40 -14.33
N PRO A 76 -11.70 11.73 -13.03
CA PRO A 76 -10.86 12.81 -12.48
C PRO A 76 -9.37 12.46 -12.64
N PRO A 77 -8.49 13.47 -12.87
CA PRO A 77 -7.05 13.22 -13.03
C PRO A 77 -6.42 12.80 -11.72
N LEU A 78 -5.47 11.85 -11.77
CA LEU A 78 -4.71 11.40 -10.60
C LEU A 78 -3.44 12.22 -10.35
N LEU A 79 -3.17 13.21 -11.19
CA LEU A 79 -2.10 14.18 -11.03
C LEU A 79 -2.63 15.59 -11.21
N SER A 80 -2.07 16.54 -10.48
CA SER A 80 -2.35 17.96 -10.65
C SER A 80 -1.99 18.40 -12.08
N PRO A 81 -2.78 19.29 -12.72
CA PRO A 81 -2.39 19.92 -13.97
C PRO A 81 -1.21 20.90 -13.81
N ASP A 82 -0.91 21.34 -12.59
CA ASP A 82 0.27 22.17 -12.27
C ASP A 82 1.53 21.31 -12.23
N PRO A 83 2.50 21.51 -13.15
CA PRO A 83 3.69 20.67 -13.23
C PRO A 83 4.54 20.58 -11.94
N PRO A 84 4.80 21.66 -11.21
CA PRO A 84 5.45 21.62 -9.89
C PRO A 84 4.72 20.73 -8.88
N ILE A 85 3.40 20.86 -8.76
CA ILE A 85 2.59 20.03 -7.84
C ILE A 85 2.60 18.58 -8.31
N ALA A 86 2.42 18.31 -9.60
CA ALA A 86 2.48 16.97 -10.15
C ALA A 86 3.83 16.28 -9.90
N ALA A 87 4.93 17.05 -9.94
CA ALA A 87 6.26 16.52 -9.60
C ALA A 87 6.36 16.14 -8.11
N GLN A 88 5.84 16.96 -7.21
CA GLN A 88 5.80 16.67 -5.77
C GLN A 88 4.92 15.44 -5.49
N GLN A 89 3.77 15.31 -6.16
CA GLN A 89 2.89 14.16 -6.03
C GLN A 89 3.58 12.86 -6.45
N ARG A 90 4.34 12.84 -7.56
CA ARG A 90 5.11 11.66 -7.98
C ARG A 90 6.21 11.30 -6.99
N LEU A 91 6.93 12.30 -6.46
CA LEU A 91 7.99 12.06 -5.50
C LEU A 91 7.44 11.53 -4.16
N LEU A 92 6.31 12.04 -3.69
CA LEU A 92 5.67 11.56 -2.46
C LEU A 92 5.11 10.14 -2.64
N GLU A 93 4.53 9.85 -3.80
CA GLU A 93 4.07 8.51 -4.17
C GLU A 93 5.21 7.50 -4.13
N ASP A 94 6.30 7.79 -4.85
CA ASP A 94 7.50 6.94 -4.90
C ASP A 94 8.11 6.74 -3.50
N TRP A 95 8.24 7.82 -2.72
CA TRP A 95 8.72 7.74 -1.34
C TRP A 95 7.82 6.87 -0.44
N ALA A 96 6.50 6.98 -0.58
CA ALA A 96 5.57 6.16 0.20
C ALA A 96 5.72 4.67 -0.15
N ASP A 97 5.85 4.35 -1.42
CA ASP A 97 5.97 2.99 -1.93
C ASP A 97 7.35 2.37 -1.64
N GLU A 98 8.44 3.14 -1.72
CA GLU A 98 9.81 2.62 -1.62
C GLU A 98 10.46 2.86 -0.25
N SER A 99 9.95 3.80 0.56
CA SER A 99 10.49 4.09 1.88
C SER A 99 9.51 3.77 3.01
N LEU A 100 8.34 4.42 3.04
CA LEU A 100 7.36 4.25 4.13
C LEU A 100 6.89 2.80 4.26
N TYR A 101 6.71 2.10 3.15
CA TYR A 101 6.36 0.68 3.10
C TYR A 101 7.26 -0.19 4.00
N TRP A 102 8.55 0.06 4.01
CA TRP A 102 9.50 -0.78 4.74
C TRP A 102 9.38 -0.65 6.25
N TYR A 103 8.88 0.46 6.77
CA TYR A 103 8.56 0.58 8.21
C TYR A 103 7.46 -0.41 8.59
N GLY A 104 6.39 -0.47 7.82
CA GLY A 104 5.32 -1.46 8.00
C GLY A 104 5.82 -2.89 7.87
N MET A 105 6.72 -3.16 6.90
CA MET A 105 7.32 -4.48 6.72
C MET A 105 8.17 -4.90 7.92
N VAL A 106 9.01 -4.01 8.46
CA VAL A 106 9.82 -4.30 9.65
C VAL A 106 8.93 -4.53 10.88
N LEU A 107 7.96 -3.66 11.14
CA LEU A 107 7.03 -3.83 12.26
C LEU A 107 6.27 -5.16 12.16
N ARG A 108 5.83 -5.53 10.97
CA ARG A 108 5.03 -6.73 10.72
C ARG A 108 5.83 -8.03 10.83
N TRP A 109 7.09 -8.03 10.38
CA TRP A 109 7.85 -9.26 10.18
C TRP A 109 9.09 -9.44 11.08
N ASN A 110 9.59 -8.37 11.72
CA ASN A 110 10.77 -8.47 12.59
C ASN A 110 10.39 -8.52 14.09
N ILE A 111 9.12 -8.24 14.44
CA ILE A 111 8.59 -8.38 15.78
C ILE A 111 7.88 -9.74 15.89
N PRO A 112 8.35 -10.69 16.73
CA PRO A 112 7.82 -12.07 16.76
C PRO A 112 6.30 -12.16 16.99
N ALA A 113 5.74 -11.32 17.87
CA ALA A 113 4.30 -11.28 18.14
C ALA A 113 3.51 -10.83 16.89
N ASN A 114 3.99 -9.81 16.17
CA ASN A 114 3.37 -9.28 14.97
C ASN A 114 3.49 -10.28 13.80
N THR A 115 4.65 -10.93 13.66
CA THR A 115 4.84 -12.01 12.69
C THR A 115 3.81 -13.12 12.91
N THR A 116 3.57 -13.52 14.17
CA THR A 116 2.56 -14.53 14.48
C THR A 116 1.16 -14.10 14.08
N ARG A 117 0.77 -12.85 14.36
CA ARG A 117 -0.54 -12.28 13.95
C ARG A 117 -0.66 -12.21 12.43
N THR A 118 0.40 -11.74 11.75
CA THR A 118 0.48 -11.63 10.29
C THR A 118 0.32 -12.99 9.62
N ILE A 119 1.03 -14.00 10.08
CA ILE A 119 0.92 -15.37 9.57
C ILE A 119 -0.49 -15.93 9.77
N LYS A 120 -1.09 -15.70 10.95
CA LYS A 120 -2.47 -16.13 11.21
C LYS A 120 -3.45 -15.49 10.21
N LEU A 121 -3.28 -14.20 9.93
CA LEU A 121 -4.10 -13.46 8.98
C LEU A 121 -3.93 -13.99 7.55
N ILE A 122 -2.70 -14.10 7.06
CA ILE A 122 -2.39 -14.57 5.69
C ILE A 122 -2.84 -16.03 5.49
N CYS A 123 -2.67 -16.88 6.51
CA CYS A 123 -3.03 -18.30 6.39
C CYS A 123 -4.54 -18.56 6.54
N LYS A 124 -5.36 -17.57 6.86
CA LYS A 124 -6.80 -17.75 7.09
C LYS A 124 -7.47 -18.41 5.89
N ASP A 125 -7.21 -17.88 4.69
CA ASP A 125 -7.87 -18.26 3.45
C ASP A 125 -7.02 -19.20 2.57
N LEU A 126 -5.83 -19.62 3.06
CA LEU A 126 -4.97 -20.57 2.35
C LEU A 126 -5.38 -22.02 2.61
N PRO A 127 -5.17 -22.93 1.62
CA PRO A 127 -5.36 -24.35 1.83
C PRO A 127 -4.52 -24.88 3.01
N PRO A 128 -5.06 -25.78 3.87
CA PRO A 128 -4.35 -26.28 5.05
C PRO A 128 -2.98 -26.88 4.74
N VAL A 129 -2.84 -27.53 3.59
CA VAL A 129 -1.60 -28.22 3.16
C VAL A 129 -0.42 -27.25 2.96
N VAL A 130 -0.66 -25.99 2.54
CA VAL A 130 0.41 -25.01 2.31
C VAL A 130 0.75 -24.17 3.55
N ARG A 131 -0.13 -24.13 4.57
CA ARG A 131 0.06 -23.31 5.77
C ARG A 131 1.35 -23.60 6.54
N PRO A 132 1.77 -24.86 6.76
CA PRO A 132 3.03 -25.14 7.46
C PRO A 132 4.25 -24.57 6.73
N LEU A 133 4.26 -24.67 5.40
CA LEU A 133 5.35 -24.14 4.58
C LEU A 133 5.43 -22.61 4.67
N ILE A 134 4.29 -21.93 4.55
CA ILE A 134 4.21 -20.47 4.68
C ILE A 134 4.68 -20.02 6.08
N LYS A 135 4.22 -20.70 7.16
CA LYS A 135 4.64 -20.39 8.53
C LYS A 135 6.15 -20.52 8.74
N LEU A 136 6.78 -21.45 8.06
CA LEU A 136 8.22 -21.70 8.19
C LEU A 136 9.05 -20.73 7.34
N MET A 137 8.65 -20.50 6.09
CA MET A 137 9.48 -19.83 5.08
C MET A 137 9.25 -18.31 5.06
N ALA A 138 7.99 -17.86 5.11
CA ALA A 138 7.68 -16.44 4.92
C ALA A 138 8.37 -15.54 5.95
N PRO A 139 8.39 -15.83 7.27
CA PRO A 139 9.06 -14.96 8.23
C PRO A 139 10.56 -14.80 7.95
N ARG A 140 11.24 -15.91 7.63
CA ARG A 140 12.68 -15.89 7.35
C ARG A 140 13.00 -15.12 6.07
N PHE A 141 12.22 -15.38 5.04
CA PHE A 141 12.39 -14.72 3.74
C PHE A 141 12.18 -13.21 3.86
N VAL A 142 11.08 -12.78 4.48
CA VAL A 142 10.77 -11.34 4.61
C VAL A 142 11.72 -10.65 5.58
N ALA A 143 12.08 -11.26 6.70
CA ALA A 143 13.10 -10.71 7.61
C ALA A 143 14.47 -10.56 6.93
N SER A 144 14.84 -11.44 5.99
CA SER A 144 16.06 -11.27 5.21
C SER A 144 15.98 -10.06 4.26
N GLN A 145 14.82 -9.82 3.65
CA GLN A 145 14.59 -8.66 2.78
C GLN A 145 14.65 -7.35 3.56
N THR A 146 14.00 -7.25 4.73
CA THR A 146 14.04 -6.05 5.57
C THR A 146 15.45 -5.73 6.05
N ARG A 147 16.26 -6.76 6.35
CA ARG A 147 17.67 -6.61 6.70
C ARG A 147 18.53 -6.21 5.50
N ALA A 148 18.26 -6.75 4.32
CA ALA A 148 18.98 -6.39 3.10
C ALA A 148 18.71 -4.94 2.72
N GLN A 149 17.48 -4.48 2.83
CA GLN A 149 17.07 -3.09 2.61
C GLN A 149 17.72 -2.13 3.62
N GLY A 150 17.93 -2.54 4.86
CA GLY A 150 18.63 -1.76 5.89
C GLY A 150 17.80 -1.47 7.14
N LEU A 151 16.55 -1.06 7.02
CA LEU A 151 15.68 -0.71 8.15
C LEU A 151 15.52 -1.87 9.15
N GLY A 152 15.51 -3.12 8.67
CA GLY A 152 15.44 -4.31 9.52
C GLY A 152 16.69 -4.57 10.40
N ARG A 153 17.71 -3.71 10.31
CA ARG A 153 18.92 -3.73 11.16
C ARG A 153 18.83 -2.74 12.31
N LEU A 154 17.92 -1.77 12.23
CA LEU A 154 17.78 -0.75 13.26
C LEU A 154 17.18 -1.31 14.54
N PRO A 155 17.61 -0.83 15.72
CA PRO A 155 16.88 -1.05 16.95
C PRO A 155 15.45 -0.54 16.86
N LEU A 156 14.48 -1.24 17.46
CA LEU A 156 13.06 -0.91 17.33
C LEU A 156 12.74 0.53 17.78
N ASN A 157 13.35 1.00 18.85
CA ASN A 157 13.15 2.37 19.34
C ASN A 157 13.61 3.41 18.33
N VAL A 158 14.72 3.18 17.63
CA VAL A 158 15.23 4.07 16.57
C VAL A 158 14.27 4.04 15.36
N LEU A 159 13.84 2.83 14.95
CA LEU A 159 12.87 2.68 13.87
C LEU A 159 11.58 3.46 14.15
N LEU A 160 11.05 3.36 15.36
CA LEU A 160 9.83 4.06 15.76
C LEU A 160 10.01 5.58 15.84
N GLN A 161 11.17 6.06 16.27
CA GLN A 161 11.50 7.49 16.24
C GLN A 161 11.55 8.04 14.82
N GLU A 162 12.19 7.31 13.88
CA GLU A 162 12.22 7.72 12.48
C GLU A 162 10.84 7.66 11.83
N LEU A 163 10.04 6.62 12.14
CA LEU A 163 8.64 6.56 11.68
C LEU A 163 7.84 7.77 12.19
N ASP A 164 7.98 8.13 13.46
CA ASP A 164 7.30 9.29 14.05
C ASP A 164 7.66 10.59 13.32
N ARG A 165 8.95 10.80 12.98
CA ARG A 165 9.40 11.95 12.17
C ARG A 165 8.76 11.96 10.78
N HIS A 166 8.65 10.80 10.14
CA HIS A 166 8.03 10.69 8.83
C HIS A 166 6.54 11.01 8.88
N LEU A 167 5.83 10.53 9.91
CA LEU A 167 4.41 10.85 10.10
C LEU A 167 4.21 12.35 10.37
N ALA A 168 5.06 12.96 11.19
CA ALA A 168 5.05 14.42 11.41
C ALA A 168 5.29 15.20 10.11
N ASN A 169 6.23 14.74 9.26
CA ASN A 169 6.48 15.36 7.96
C ASN A 169 5.27 15.21 7.01
N LEU A 170 4.57 14.08 7.04
CA LEU A 170 3.34 13.91 6.27
C LEU A 170 2.26 14.92 6.68
N VAL A 171 2.09 15.19 7.98
CA VAL A 171 1.18 16.25 8.46
C VAL A 171 1.56 17.60 7.88
N GLN A 172 2.86 17.94 7.87
CA GLN A 172 3.32 19.20 7.28
C GLN A 172 3.07 19.28 5.77
N LEU A 173 3.24 18.18 5.04
CA LEU A 173 2.99 18.12 3.60
C LEU A 173 1.49 18.13 3.27
N LEU A 174 0.65 17.59 4.14
CA LEU A 174 -0.80 17.66 4.01
C LEU A 174 -1.27 19.12 4.15
N GLY A 175 -0.71 19.85 5.13
CA GLY A 175 -1.05 21.23 5.43
C GLY A 175 -2.52 21.37 5.87
N ASP A 176 -3.13 22.51 5.55
CA ASP A 176 -4.53 22.80 5.86
C ASP A 176 -5.51 22.29 4.78
N GLY A 177 -5.00 21.67 3.73
CA GLY A 177 -5.80 21.15 2.61
C GLY A 177 -6.47 19.81 2.89
N PRO A 178 -7.48 19.43 2.10
CA PRO A 178 -8.09 18.12 2.22
C PRO A 178 -7.16 16.98 1.77
N PHE A 179 -6.24 17.26 0.84
CA PHE A 179 -5.29 16.31 0.26
C PHE A 179 -3.89 16.92 0.15
N PHE A 180 -2.87 16.08 -0.07
CA PHE A 180 -1.49 16.51 -0.12
C PHE A 180 -1.27 17.63 -1.14
N PHE A 181 -0.39 18.57 -0.77
CA PHE A 181 -0.08 19.77 -1.54
C PHE A 181 -1.28 20.72 -1.72
N SER A 182 -2.22 20.70 -0.76
CA SER A 182 -3.43 21.54 -0.73
C SER A 182 -4.32 21.44 -1.98
N THR A 183 -4.33 20.26 -2.62
CA THR A 183 -5.23 20.01 -3.76
C THR A 183 -6.65 19.72 -3.28
N SER A 184 -7.65 20.06 -4.12
CA SER A 184 -9.07 19.80 -3.84
C SER A 184 -9.51 18.37 -4.21
N GLN A 185 -8.68 17.65 -4.97
CA GLN A 185 -8.91 16.27 -5.39
C GLN A 185 -7.73 15.41 -4.97
N PRO A 186 -7.97 14.14 -4.57
CA PRO A 186 -6.89 13.23 -4.26
C PRO A 186 -6.08 12.86 -5.51
N SER A 187 -4.79 12.64 -5.31
CA SER A 187 -3.80 12.27 -6.33
C SER A 187 -3.22 10.89 -6.09
N ILE A 188 -2.32 10.46 -6.98
CA ILE A 188 -1.54 9.22 -6.77
C ILE A 188 -0.77 9.22 -5.45
N ALA A 189 -0.31 10.39 -4.99
CA ALA A 189 0.36 10.54 -3.70
C ALA A 189 -0.57 10.19 -2.53
N ASP A 190 -1.80 10.72 -2.58
CA ASP A 190 -2.82 10.46 -1.57
C ASP A 190 -3.17 8.98 -1.51
N LEU A 191 -3.35 8.34 -2.68
CA LEU A 191 -3.63 6.91 -2.77
C LEU A 191 -2.49 6.04 -2.21
N ALA A 192 -1.23 6.43 -2.48
CA ALA A 192 -0.06 5.71 -1.98
C ALA A 192 0.07 5.87 -0.45
N VAL A 193 0.03 7.11 0.05
CA VAL A 193 0.12 7.37 1.49
C VAL A 193 -1.03 6.71 2.25
N PHE A 194 -2.26 6.78 1.73
CA PHE A 194 -3.41 6.09 2.31
C PHE A 194 -3.16 4.58 2.46
N GLY A 195 -2.71 3.93 1.39
CA GLY A 195 -2.40 2.49 1.41
C GLY A 195 -1.35 2.14 2.46
N GLN A 196 -0.29 2.95 2.57
CA GLN A 196 0.78 2.73 3.54
C GLN A 196 0.35 3.03 4.98
N LEU A 197 -0.45 4.08 5.21
CA LEU A 197 -1.03 4.37 6.53
C LEU A 197 -1.94 3.23 6.98
N GLY A 198 -2.82 2.70 6.11
CA GLY A 198 -3.64 1.53 6.41
C GLY A 198 -2.82 0.25 6.67
N PHE A 199 -1.65 0.12 6.03
CA PHE A 199 -0.72 -0.97 6.28
C PHE A 199 -0.04 -0.86 7.65
N LEU A 200 0.24 0.35 8.13
CA LEU A 200 0.76 0.65 9.47
C LEU A 200 -0.36 0.56 10.53
N TYR A 201 -1.51 1.16 10.26
CA TYR A 201 -2.69 1.18 11.13
C TYR A 201 -3.45 -0.14 11.03
N SER A 202 -2.90 -1.17 11.67
CA SER A 202 -3.38 -2.54 11.53
C SER A 202 -3.36 -3.29 12.86
N PRO A 203 -4.38 -4.11 13.15
CA PRO A 203 -4.40 -4.94 14.37
C PRO A 203 -3.20 -5.90 14.49
N VAL A 204 -2.49 -6.17 13.40
CA VAL A 204 -1.30 -7.03 13.43
C VAL A 204 -0.04 -6.28 13.83
N THR A 205 -0.04 -4.95 13.75
CA THR A 205 1.10 -4.05 14.07
C THR A 205 0.68 -2.96 15.07
N PRO A 206 0.43 -3.28 16.35
CA PRO A 206 -0.03 -2.30 17.34
C PRO A 206 0.94 -1.13 17.52
N GLU A 207 2.24 -1.33 17.30
CA GLU A 207 3.24 -0.25 17.34
C GLU A 207 3.03 0.76 16.19
N GLY A 208 2.69 0.27 15.01
CA GLY A 208 2.34 1.11 13.86
C GLY A 208 1.03 1.86 14.10
N THR A 209 0.01 1.17 14.63
CA THR A 209 -1.26 1.79 15.03
C THR A 209 -1.02 2.92 16.01
N ALA A 210 -0.30 2.66 17.10
CA ALA A 210 0.01 3.67 18.11
C ALA A 210 0.84 4.85 17.57
N ALA A 211 1.65 4.65 16.54
CA ALA A 211 2.39 5.73 15.90
C ALA A 211 1.46 6.63 15.06
N VAL A 212 0.56 6.04 14.28
CA VAL A 212 -0.39 6.79 13.43
C VAL A 212 -1.43 7.53 14.27
N GLU A 213 -1.92 6.93 15.37
CA GLU A 213 -2.92 7.53 16.28
C GLU A 213 -2.47 8.84 16.94
N LYS A 214 -1.18 9.15 16.95
CA LYS A 214 -0.67 10.45 17.44
C LYS A 214 -1.04 11.62 16.52
N TYR A 215 -1.43 11.34 15.29
CA TYR A 215 -1.64 12.32 14.23
C TYR A 215 -3.10 12.26 13.74
N SER A 216 -3.99 13.03 14.41
CA SER A 216 -5.42 13.08 14.05
C SER A 216 -5.65 13.53 12.62
N GLU A 217 -4.78 14.42 12.10
CA GLU A 217 -4.84 14.96 10.74
C GLU A 217 -4.70 13.86 9.68
N LEU A 218 -3.83 12.88 9.93
CA LEU A 218 -3.66 11.73 9.04
C LEU A 218 -4.85 10.76 9.11
N LEU A 219 -5.46 10.61 10.29
CA LEU A 219 -6.69 9.80 10.43
C LEU A 219 -7.88 10.46 9.73
N GLU A 220 -8.03 11.78 9.88
CA GLU A 220 -9.06 12.55 9.18
C GLU A 220 -8.86 12.53 7.66
N PHE A 221 -7.61 12.62 7.19
CA PHE A 221 -7.27 12.44 5.78
C PHE A 221 -7.72 11.05 5.28
N CYS A 222 -7.42 9.99 6.03
CA CYS A 222 -7.85 8.63 5.67
C CYS A 222 -9.38 8.53 5.62
N GLN A 223 -10.10 9.10 6.59
CA GLN A 223 -11.57 9.10 6.59
C GLN A 223 -12.16 9.84 5.39
N ARG A 224 -11.56 10.98 5.00
CA ARG A 224 -12.00 11.72 3.80
C ARG A 224 -11.84 10.89 2.52
N LEU A 225 -10.70 10.21 2.36
CA LEU A 225 -10.45 9.37 1.19
C LEU A 225 -11.37 8.14 1.18
N ASP A 226 -11.59 7.50 2.34
CA ASP A 226 -12.55 6.40 2.47
C ASP A 226 -13.94 6.84 1.99
N ALA A 227 -14.44 7.96 2.47
CA ALA A 227 -15.77 8.47 2.10
C ALA A 227 -15.94 8.76 0.60
N MET A 228 -14.85 8.97 -0.13
CA MET A 228 -14.87 9.19 -1.59
C MET A 228 -14.76 7.90 -2.40
N THR A 229 -14.30 6.81 -1.78
CA THR A 229 -13.90 5.60 -2.49
C THR A 229 -14.51 4.31 -1.89
N ASP A 230 -15.56 4.44 -1.07
CA ASP A 230 -16.38 3.33 -0.55
C ASP A 230 -17.54 2.96 -1.47
#